data_89689db1426e3667756d4d514c4d8cb5
#
_entry.id   89689db1426e3667756d4d514c4d8cb5
#
_cell.length_a   1.000
_cell.length_b   1.000
_cell.length_c   1.000
_cell.angle_alpha   90.00
_cell.angle_beta   90.00
_cell.angle_gamma   90.00
#
_symmetry.space_group_name_H-M   'P 1'
#
loop_
_entity.id
_entity.type
_entity.pdbx_description
1 polymer ?
#
loop_
_entity_poly.entity_id
_entity_poly.type
_entity_poly.pdbx_seq_one_letter_code
_entity_poly.pdbx_strand_id
1 'polypeptide(L)'
;NDKFAIFLSGYYNKSDGFNNIPDSLRTEPDYSVARFMKEGGLYAKVLYNPTALFNVDLAYDLYRDKRGEGEKIQAPDGEYRHFNHNRVQSRFYGEKGKFSYQAALYFQRQDYFKLDERIKGGDYQRFDVKSHRGDWGAIMPLRLEGRHNAFALGGEFKNGSIDGGDHYVTSTDEVLNKGSIRILSVFAQDELSLFNKKIWLQVALRYDNAYFHKGWFEANGENVSDFNTYNGKLKNNRWEHLSPRVALRYNPTRAISAYISYSQGFRASILDDLCRSGWMWVGPKIANPELGPEQIDNYEIGGTFRLTKNLSFSPSLYYAKGKDFLYYVTTGEKMWGKRDIFQRQNVSKVDVKGIEADLNYIPFNGLKINLNYSYNNPKVKDFKEKPELNNKILTYAPKNQIKGYVLWTGGITDVMFRGRYKSKQYTTEDNSAAIDGFTIWDAQVSKWFFDHRLYVGGEIINMFDNRHMNTKDYMSAGRLMNIKVAVNINR
;
A
#
# COMPACT_ATOMS: atom_id res chain seq x y z
N ASN A 1 -8.64 24.25 27.60
CA ASN A 1 -10.06 23.89 27.71
C ASN A 1 -10.21 22.42 27.28
N ASP A 2 -10.54 21.53 28.19
CA ASP A 2 -10.56 20.07 28.01
C ASP A 2 -11.59 19.63 26.95
N LYS A 3 -12.44 20.52 26.49
CA LYS A 3 -13.46 20.26 25.47
C LYS A 3 -13.02 20.61 24.05
N PHE A 4 -11.94 21.35 23.88
CA PHE A 4 -11.50 21.82 22.58
C PHE A 4 -9.99 21.72 22.46
N ALA A 5 -9.50 21.09 21.38
CA ALA A 5 -8.09 21.01 21.05
C ALA A 5 -7.85 21.23 19.57
N ILE A 6 -6.74 21.87 19.24
CA ILE A 6 -6.25 22.03 17.87
C ILE A 6 -4.87 21.40 17.78
N PHE A 7 -4.66 20.64 16.72
CA PHE A 7 -3.36 20.10 16.34
C PHE A 7 -3.00 20.61 14.96
N LEU A 8 -1.79 21.13 14.81
CA LEU A 8 -1.23 21.58 13.54
C LEU A 8 0.15 20.97 13.36
N SER A 9 0.42 20.40 12.19
CA SER A 9 1.72 19.84 11.85
C SER A 9 2.02 20.12 10.38
N GLY A 10 3.27 20.41 10.08
CA GLY A 10 3.76 20.60 8.73
C GLY A 10 5.18 20.08 8.57
N TYR A 11 5.53 19.72 7.36
CA TYR A 11 6.88 19.31 7.02
C TYR A 11 7.25 19.70 5.60
N TYR A 12 8.54 19.76 5.36
CA TYR A 12 9.11 19.93 4.02
C TYR A 12 10.38 19.09 3.92
N ASN A 13 10.50 18.31 2.83
CA ASN A 13 11.66 17.51 2.50
C ASN A 13 12.17 17.85 1.11
N LYS A 14 13.49 17.93 0.97
CA LYS A 14 14.16 18.10 -0.31
C LYS A 14 15.36 17.16 -0.38
N SER A 15 15.56 16.55 -1.53
CA SER A 15 16.73 15.74 -1.85
C SER A 15 17.08 15.95 -3.32
N ASP A 16 18.35 16.14 -3.62
CA ASP A 16 18.83 16.16 -5.01
C ASP A 16 18.93 14.74 -5.58
N GLY A 17 18.77 13.73 -4.70
CA GLY A 17 18.68 12.32 -5.06
C GLY A 17 20.02 11.72 -5.49
N PHE A 18 19.92 10.62 -6.21
CA PHE A 18 21.07 9.92 -6.80
C PHE A 18 20.63 9.23 -8.09
N ASN A 19 21.59 8.96 -8.98
CA ASN A 19 21.32 8.14 -10.15
C ASN A 19 21.25 6.67 -9.71
N ASN A 20 20.08 6.07 -9.87
CA ASN A 20 19.83 4.70 -9.42
C ASN A 20 19.94 3.65 -10.55
N ILE A 21 20.28 4.07 -11.78
CA ILE A 21 20.59 3.16 -12.90
C ILE A 21 22.06 2.78 -12.79
N PRO A 22 22.40 1.47 -12.68
CA PRO A 22 23.79 1.02 -12.68
C PRO A 22 24.53 1.47 -13.94
N ASP A 23 25.81 1.83 -13.83
CA ASP A 23 26.63 2.27 -14.96
C ASP A 23 26.65 1.23 -16.09
N SER A 24 26.60 -0.07 -15.74
CA SER A 24 26.57 -1.18 -16.70
C SER A 24 25.28 -1.29 -17.52
N LEU A 25 24.22 -0.58 -17.13
CA LEU A 25 22.92 -0.56 -17.81
C LEU A 25 22.65 0.77 -18.53
N ARG A 26 23.57 1.75 -18.44
CA ARG A 26 23.46 3.00 -19.19
C ARG A 26 23.83 2.78 -20.65
N THR A 27 23.08 3.38 -21.53
CA THR A 27 23.28 3.31 -22.99
C THR A 27 23.77 4.65 -23.52
N GLU A 28 24.46 4.65 -24.65
CA GLU A 28 24.84 5.88 -25.34
C GLU A 28 23.77 6.31 -26.37
N PRO A 29 23.33 7.57 -26.38
CA PRO A 29 23.65 8.62 -25.39
C PRO A 29 23.03 8.35 -24.02
N ASP A 30 23.75 8.69 -22.94
CA ASP A 30 23.26 8.52 -21.55
C ASP A 30 22.39 9.70 -21.13
N TYR A 31 21.10 9.45 -20.97
CA TYR A 31 20.13 10.42 -20.50
C TYR A 31 19.81 10.26 -18.99
N SER A 32 20.46 9.33 -18.29
CA SER A 32 20.19 9.03 -16.90
C SER A 32 20.67 10.17 -15.98
N VAL A 33 19.79 10.61 -15.06
CA VAL A 33 20.06 11.67 -14.10
C VAL A 33 19.64 11.26 -12.68
N ALA A 34 20.08 12.04 -11.69
CA ALA A 34 19.65 11.83 -10.32
C ALA A 34 18.14 12.02 -10.15
N ARG A 35 17.51 11.14 -9.37
CA ARG A 35 16.09 11.20 -9.02
C ARG A 35 15.88 12.15 -7.85
N PHE A 36 15.67 13.42 -8.14
CA PHE A 36 15.38 14.42 -7.12
C PHE A 36 14.00 14.23 -6.48
N MET A 37 13.84 14.77 -5.27
CA MET A 37 12.57 14.81 -4.55
C MET A 37 12.40 16.17 -3.86
N LYS A 38 11.22 16.75 -3.99
CA LYS A 38 10.75 17.90 -3.20
C LYS A 38 9.33 17.55 -2.75
N GLU A 39 9.08 17.56 -1.46
CA GLU A 39 7.74 17.28 -0.94
C GLU A 39 7.44 18.11 0.30
N GLY A 40 6.17 18.36 0.54
CA GLY A 40 5.70 19.03 1.73
C GLY A 40 4.27 18.68 2.05
N GLY A 41 3.94 18.76 3.31
CA GLY A 41 2.60 18.48 3.80
C GLY A 41 2.21 19.38 4.95
N LEU A 42 0.90 19.57 5.09
CA LEU A 42 0.25 20.26 6.19
C LEU A 42 -0.88 19.38 6.70
N TYR A 43 -0.93 19.18 8.00
CA TYR A 43 -2.04 18.50 8.66
C TYR A 43 -2.60 19.40 9.76
N ALA A 44 -3.90 19.62 9.73
CA ALA A 44 -4.62 20.37 10.75
C ALA A 44 -5.76 19.49 11.30
N LYS A 45 -5.93 19.46 12.61
CA LYS A 45 -7.02 18.72 13.25
C LYS A 45 -7.63 19.56 14.38
N VAL A 46 -8.96 19.60 14.40
CA VAL A 46 -9.76 20.19 15.46
C VAL A 46 -10.52 19.08 16.17
N LEU A 47 -10.47 19.06 17.47
CA LEU A 47 -11.21 18.15 18.35
C LEU A 47 -12.18 19.00 19.17
N TYR A 48 -13.45 18.61 19.18
CA TYR A 48 -14.47 19.22 20.02
C TYR A 48 -15.27 18.14 20.75
N ASN A 49 -15.05 18.05 22.06
CA ASN A 49 -15.58 17.00 22.93
C ASN A 49 -16.46 17.61 24.04
N PRO A 50 -17.64 18.16 23.72
CA PRO A 50 -18.47 18.84 24.71
C PRO A 50 -19.09 17.90 25.73
N THR A 51 -19.41 16.66 25.34
CA THR A 51 -20.05 15.65 26.18
C THR A 51 -19.62 14.24 25.79
N ALA A 52 -19.85 13.23 26.61
CA ALA A 52 -19.64 11.83 26.23
C ALA A 52 -20.56 11.37 25.09
N LEU A 53 -21.72 12.02 24.94
CA LEU A 53 -22.69 11.68 23.91
C LEU A 53 -22.37 12.24 22.54
N PHE A 54 -21.57 13.29 22.45
CA PHE A 54 -21.31 13.97 21.20
C PHE A 54 -19.89 14.53 21.15
N ASN A 55 -19.10 14.01 20.26
CA ASN A 55 -17.73 14.43 20.01
C ASN A 55 -17.53 14.59 18.50
N VAL A 56 -16.70 15.53 18.11
CA VAL A 56 -16.41 15.85 16.71
C VAL A 56 -14.91 15.98 16.51
N ASP A 57 -14.38 15.25 15.56
CA ASP A 57 -13.04 15.46 14.99
C ASP A 57 -13.21 15.99 13.58
N LEU A 58 -12.52 17.08 13.23
CA LEU A 58 -12.38 17.56 11.87
C LEU A 58 -10.90 17.62 11.53
N ALA A 59 -10.49 17.00 10.43
CA ALA A 59 -9.11 17.00 9.99
C ALA A 59 -9.00 17.41 8.52
N TYR A 60 -7.96 18.14 8.21
CA TYR A 60 -7.54 18.50 6.87
C TYR A 60 -6.10 18.06 6.64
N ASP A 61 -5.83 17.46 5.49
CA ASP A 61 -4.54 16.97 5.06
C ASP A 61 -4.23 17.49 3.66
N LEU A 62 -3.09 18.14 3.54
CA LEU A 62 -2.54 18.65 2.27
C LEU A 62 -1.17 18.01 2.06
N TYR A 63 -0.96 17.41 0.88
CA TYR A 63 0.33 16.90 0.45
C TYR A 63 0.63 17.37 -0.98
N ARG A 64 1.87 17.77 -1.21
CA ARG A 64 2.38 18.11 -2.52
C ARG A 64 3.79 17.57 -2.69
N ASP A 65 4.08 17.00 -3.85
CA ASP A 65 5.43 16.59 -4.20
C ASP A 65 5.79 16.94 -5.65
N LYS A 66 7.10 16.86 -5.94
CA LYS A 66 7.67 16.77 -7.29
C LYS A 66 8.87 15.84 -7.22
N ARG A 67 8.86 14.78 -8.04
CA ARG A 67 9.89 13.72 -8.02
C ARG A 67 10.40 13.44 -9.41
N GLY A 68 11.73 13.53 -9.61
CA GLY A 68 12.40 13.13 -10.84
C GLY A 68 12.32 11.63 -11.08
N GLU A 69 12.09 11.24 -12.32
CA GLU A 69 11.99 9.81 -12.72
C GLU A 69 13.34 9.21 -13.15
N GLY A 70 14.38 10.04 -13.27
CA GLY A 70 15.76 9.59 -13.50
C GLY A 70 16.21 9.62 -14.97
N GLU A 71 15.44 10.27 -15.83
CA GLU A 71 15.79 10.49 -17.23
C GLU A 71 15.62 11.97 -17.61
N LYS A 72 16.54 12.48 -18.46
CA LYS A 72 16.48 13.85 -18.98
C LYS A 72 17.00 13.91 -20.41
N ILE A 73 16.14 14.25 -21.35
CA ILE A 73 16.48 14.38 -22.77
C ILE A 73 16.49 15.87 -23.17
N GLN A 74 15.34 16.52 -23.13
CA GLN A 74 15.21 17.95 -23.51
C GLN A 74 14.47 18.78 -22.45
N ALA A 75 13.59 18.18 -21.66
CA ALA A 75 12.85 18.92 -20.63
C ALA A 75 13.81 19.48 -19.58
N PRO A 76 13.66 20.76 -19.12
CA PRO A 76 14.62 21.39 -18.22
C PRO A 76 14.89 20.63 -16.92
N ASP A 77 13.86 20.01 -16.34
CA ASP A 77 13.96 19.19 -15.12
C ASP A 77 14.01 17.68 -15.41
N GLY A 78 14.03 17.27 -16.72
CA GLY A 78 13.89 15.88 -17.15
C GLY A 78 12.49 15.35 -16.88
N GLU A 79 12.37 14.02 -16.91
CA GLU A 79 11.13 13.36 -16.53
C GLU A 79 10.84 13.53 -15.05
N TYR A 80 9.61 13.88 -14.74
CA TYR A 80 9.16 13.96 -13.35
C TYR A 80 7.67 13.70 -13.23
N ARG A 81 7.25 13.35 -12.00
CA ARG A 81 5.85 13.32 -11.60
C ARG A 81 5.61 14.21 -10.39
N HIS A 82 4.39 14.67 -10.24
CA HIS A 82 3.94 15.33 -9.03
C HIS A 82 2.52 14.95 -8.66
N PHE A 83 2.25 14.97 -7.36
CA PHE A 83 0.93 14.80 -6.78
C PHE A 83 0.55 16.06 -5.99
N ASN A 84 -0.69 16.50 -6.18
CA ASN A 84 -1.36 17.41 -5.27
C ASN A 84 -2.51 16.65 -4.63
N HIS A 85 -2.44 16.45 -3.34
CA HIS A 85 -3.46 15.73 -2.60
C HIS A 85 -4.07 16.63 -1.54
N ASN A 86 -5.40 16.67 -1.48
CA ASN A 86 -6.17 17.36 -0.45
C ASN A 86 -7.20 16.37 0.11
N ARG A 87 -7.31 16.29 1.44
CA ARG A 87 -8.26 15.43 2.12
C ARG A 87 -8.91 16.15 3.29
N VAL A 88 -10.23 16.08 3.37
CA VAL A 88 -11.03 16.49 4.53
C VAL A 88 -11.65 15.24 5.13
N GLN A 89 -11.58 15.12 6.44
CA GLN A 89 -12.21 14.04 7.21
C GLN A 89 -12.97 14.64 8.37
N SER A 90 -14.16 14.12 8.63
CA SER A 90 -14.92 14.41 9.86
C SER A 90 -15.33 13.10 10.52
N ARG A 91 -15.29 13.08 11.84
CA ARG A 91 -15.75 11.96 12.65
C ARG A 91 -16.64 12.50 13.75
N PHE A 92 -17.84 11.97 13.82
CA PHE A 92 -18.82 12.20 14.86
C PHE A 92 -18.94 10.92 15.68
N TYR A 93 -18.81 10.98 16.99
CA TYR A 93 -18.87 9.80 17.82
C TYR A 93 -19.34 10.11 19.23
N GLY A 94 -19.89 9.12 19.88
CA GLY A 94 -20.34 9.25 21.25
C GLY A 94 -20.74 7.91 21.85
N GLU A 95 -20.93 7.94 23.17
CA GLU A 95 -21.32 6.76 23.95
C GLU A 95 -22.36 7.11 24.99
N LYS A 96 -23.29 6.19 25.24
CA LYS A 96 -24.28 6.25 26.33
C LYS A 96 -24.48 4.87 26.93
N GLY A 97 -23.96 4.68 28.14
CA GLY A 97 -24.01 3.39 28.80
C GLY A 97 -23.32 2.31 28.01
N LYS A 98 -24.09 1.36 27.48
CA LYS A 98 -23.58 0.22 26.67
C LYS A 98 -23.58 0.48 25.15
N PHE A 99 -24.13 1.60 24.74
CA PHE A 99 -24.25 1.94 23.33
C PHE A 99 -23.19 2.96 22.93
N SER A 100 -22.49 2.71 21.85
CA SER A 100 -21.59 3.66 21.20
C SER A 100 -21.85 3.72 19.68
N TYR A 101 -21.62 4.89 19.12
CA TYR A 101 -21.75 5.13 17.70
C TYR A 101 -20.57 5.92 17.15
N GLN A 102 -20.31 5.73 15.89
CA GLN A 102 -19.38 6.55 15.13
C GLN A 102 -19.96 6.79 13.74
N ALA A 103 -19.79 7.99 13.20
CA ALA A 103 -19.98 8.30 11.78
C ALA A 103 -18.74 9.03 11.29
N ALA A 104 -18.03 8.43 10.33
CA ALA A 104 -16.88 9.05 9.72
C ALA A 104 -17.18 9.35 8.25
N LEU A 105 -16.87 10.56 7.82
CA LEU A 105 -17.02 11.07 6.47
C LEU A 105 -15.65 11.48 5.95
N TYR A 106 -15.38 11.25 4.69
CA TYR A 106 -14.17 11.75 4.06
C TYR A 106 -14.43 12.20 2.62
N PHE A 107 -13.67 13.17 2.21
CA PHE A 107 -13.53 13.59 0.82
C PHE A 107 -12.06 13.81 0.53
N GLN A 108 -11.58 13.26 -0.58
CA GLN A 108 -10.21 13.49 -1.06
C GLN A 108 -10.19 13.76 -2.56
N ARG A 109 -9.28 14.64 -2.94
CA ARG A 109 -8.94 14.92 -4.34
C ARG A 109 -7.45 14.80 -4.52
N GLN A 110 -7.04 14.08 -5.57
CA GLN A 110 -5.66 13.95 -5.98
C GLN A 110 -5.53 14.38 -7.44
N ASP A 111 -4.66 15.33 -7.71
CA ASP A 111 -4.25 15.71 -9.05
C ASP A 111 -2.86 15.13 -9.29
N TYR A 112 -2.75 14.27 -10.28
CA TYR A 112 -1.51 13.64 -10.72
C TYR A 112 -1.07 14.21 -12.04
N PHE A 113 0.23 14.47 -12.15
CA PHE A 113 0.90 14.85 -13.37
C PHE A 113 2.20 14.07 -13.53
N LYS A 114 2.49 13.59 -14.73
CA LYS A 114 3.80 13.04 -15.12
C LYS A 114 4.20 13.64 -16.45
N LEU A 115 5.42 14.16 -16.54
CA LEU A 115 6.10 14.46 -17.79
C LEU A 115 6.92 13.23 -18.17
N ASP A 116 6.71 12.74 -19.37
CA ASP A 116 7.42 11.61 -19.95
C ASP A 116 8.05 12.06 -21.28
N GLU A 117 9.33 11.76 -21.46
CA GLU A 117 10.06 12.10 -22.68
C GLU A 117 10.91 10.93 -23.18
N ARG A 118 11.01 10.77 -24.48
CA ARG A 118 11.78 9.67 -25.09
C ARG A 118 12.25 10.01 -26.50
N ILE A 119 13.26 9.27 -26.98
CA ILE A 119 13.62 9.22 -28.41
C ILE A 119 12.99 7.98 -29.01
N LYS A 120 12.20 8.13 -30.07
CA LYS A 120 11.59 7.03 -30.80
C LYS A 120 11.86 7.19 -32.30
N GLY A 121 12.58 6.24 -32.91
CA GLY A 121 12.94 6.32 -34.33
C GLY A 121 13.87 7.49 -34.71
N GLY A 122 14.59 8.06 -33.72
CA GLY A 122 15.43 9.25 -33.89
C GLY A 122 14.73 10.57 -33.54
N ASP A 123 13.40 10.57 -33.39
CA ASP A 123 12.62 11.75 -33.10
C ASP A 123 12.34 11.90 -31.59
N TYR A 124 12.42 13.12 -31.11
CA TYR A 124 12.03 13.47 -29.74
C TYR A 124 10.51 13.45 -29.60
N GLN A 125 10.05 12.73 -28.59
CA GLN A 125 8.64 12.69 -28.22
C GLN A 125 8.48 13.06 -26.75
N ARG A 126 7.49 13.90 -26.47
CA ARG A 126 7.05 14.23 -25.12
C ARG A 126 5.55 14.07 -24.99
N PHE A 127 5.11 13.47 -23.90
CA PHE A 127 3.71 13.45 -23.49
C PHE A 127 3.56 13.70 -21.99
N ASP A 128 2.49 14.38 -21.65
CA ASP A 128 2.13 14.72 -20.29
C ASP A 128 0.94 13.85 -19.86
N VAL A 129 1.13 13.02 -18.84
CA VAL A 129 0.04 12.27 -18.21
C VAL A 129 -0.62 13.13 -17.16
N LYS A 130 -1.92 13.38 -17.30
CA LYS A 130 -2.73 14.12 -16.32
C LYS A 130 -3.84 13.23 -15.80
N SER A 131 -4.09 13.26 -14.49
CA SER A 131 -5.18 12.48 -13.90
C SER A 131 -5.74 13.17 -12.67
N HIS A 132 -7.04 13.39 -12.68
CA HIS A 132 -7.83 13.88 -11.55
C HIS A 132 -8.54 12.69 -10.91
N ARG A 133 -8.26 12.42 -9.65
CA ARG A 133 -8.88 11.35 -8.89
C ARG A 133 -9.64 11.94 -7.72
N GLY A 134 -10.90 11.53 -7.57
CA GLY A 134 -11.76 11.95 -6.48
C GLY A 134 -12.32 10.76 -5.76
N ASP A 135 -12.22 10.76 -4.42
CA ASP A 135 -12.84 9.75 -3.58
C ASP A 135 -13.61 10.41 -2.45
N TRP A 136 -14.79 9.89 -2.14
CA TRP A 136 -15.54 10.28 -0.97
C TRP A 136 -16.31 9.09 -0.40
N GLY A 137 -16.57 9.14 0.87
CA GLY A 137 -17.27 8.04 1.52
C GLY A 137 -17.70 8.36 2.94
N ALA A 138 -18.50 7.43 3.46
CA ALA A 138 -19.02 7.44 4.80
C ALA A 138 -18.99 6.02 5.38
N ILE A 139 -18.68 5.90 6.67
CA ILE A 139 -18.83 4.67 7.44
C ILE A 139 -19.51 4.97 8.76
N MET A 140 -20.48 4.14 9.14
CA MET A 140 -21.24 4.31 10.36
C MET A 140 -21.40 2.98 11.13
N PRO A 141 -20.43 2.61 11.98
CA PRO A 141 -20.58 1.54 12.95
C PRO A 141 -21.38 1.98 14.19
N LEU A 142 -22.26 1.10 14.62
CA LEU A 142 -22.99 1.14 15.89
C LEU A 142 -22.53 -0.04 16.72
N ARG A 143 -22.29 0.13 18.02
CA ARG A 143 -21.83 -0.93 18.92
C ARG A 143 -22.65 -0.98 20.19
N LEU A 144 -23.02 -2.19 20.61
CA LEU A 144 -23.74 -2.46 21.83
C LEU A 144 -22.91 -3.42 22.71
N GLU A 145 -22.51 -2.97 23.88
CA GLU A 145 -21.78 -3.75 24.87
C GLU A 145 -22.76 -4.56 25.74
N GLY A 146 -22.71 -5.90 25.63
CA GLY A 146 -23.41 -6.80 26.54
C GLY A 146 -22.54 -7.19 27.73
N ARG A 147 -23.04 -8.10 28.59
CA ARG A 147 -22.28 -8.62 29.74
C ARG A 147 -21.13 -9.52 29.30
N HIS A 148 -21.33 -10.31 28.26
CA HIS A 148 -20.40 -11.32 27.76
C HIS A 148 -20.09 -11.16 26.28
N ASN A 149 -20.74 -10.21 25.60
CA ASN A 149 -20.54 -9.97 24.18
C ASN A 149 -20.51 -8.46 23.85
N ALA A 150 -20.02 -8.17 22.67
CA ALA A 150 -20.09 -6.85 22.07
C ALA A 150 -20.52 -6.99 20.60
N PHE A 151 -21.75 -6.58 20.33
CA PHE A 151 -22.32 -6.60 19.00
C PHE A 151 -22.06 -5.30 18.27
N ALA A 152 -21.65 -5.38 17.01
CA ALA A 152 -21.51 -4.22 16.12
C ALA A 152 -22.27 -4.44 14.82
N LEU A 153 -22.95 -3.40 14.36
CA LEU A 153 -23.64 -3.33 13.06
C LEU A 153 -23.25 -2.03 12.37
N GLY A 154 -23.02 -2.06 11.06
CA GLY A 154 -22.69 -0.82 10.36
C GLY A 154 -22.91 -0.88 8.87
N GLY A 155 -22.87 0.30 8.26
CA GLY A 155 -22.86 0.50 6.82
C GLY A 155 -21.67 1.31 6.36
N GLU A 156 -21.25 1.11 5.12
CA GLU A 156 -20.20 1.88 4.48
C GLU A 156 -20.61 2.21 3.05
N PHE A 157 -20.33 3.44 2.64
CA PHE A 157 -20.45 3.90 1.27
C PHE A 157 -19.13 4.50 0.82
N LYS A 158 -18.67 4.13 -0.38
CA LYS A 158 -17.50 4.70 -1.05
C LYS A 158 -17.82 5.01 -2.50
N ASN A 159 -17.30 6.11 -3.01
CA ASN A 159 -17.31 6.42 -4.42
C ASN A 159 -15.94 6.95 -4.83
N GLY A 160 -15.31 6.26 -5.80
CA GLY A 160 -14.06 6.67 -6.42
C GLY A 160 -14.28 7.04 -7.87
N SER A 161 -13.55 8.02 -8.38
CA SER A 161 -13.60 8.45 -9.77
C SER A 161 -12.21 8.79 -10.30
N ILE A 162 -12.04 8.61 -11.60
CA ILE A 162 -10.87 9.02 -12.37
C ILE A 162 -11.32 9.77 -13.61
N ASP A 163 -10.62 10.86 -13.92
CA ASP A 163 -10.68 11.59 -15.19
C ASP A 163 -9.23 11.93 -15.56
N GLY A 164 -8.72 11.31 -16.61
CA GLY A 164 -7.31 11.47 -16.95
C GLY A 164 -6.98 11.08 -18.38
N GLY A 165 -5.73 11.33 -18.75
CA GLY A 165 -5.26 11.00 -20.09
C GLY A 165 -3.79 11.29 -20.30
N ASP A 166 -3.32 10.85 -21.45
CA ASP A 166 -2.00 11.07 -21.99
C ASP A 166 -2.11 12.12 -23.12
N HIS A 167 -1.52 13.31 -22.92
CA HIS A 167 -1.54 14.44 -23.87
C HIS A 167 -0.17 14.56 -24.51
N TYR A 168 -0.06 14.28 -25.81
CA TYR A 168 1.19 14.38 -26.53
C TYR A 168 1.49 15.85 -26.85
N VAL A 169 2.64 16.35 -26.40
CA VAL A 169 3.07 17.72 -26.61
C VAL A 169 3.75 17.90 -27.98
N THR A 170 4.37 16.83 -28.49
CA THR A 170 5.09 16.81 -29.78
C THR A 170 4.22 16.36 -30.95
N SER A 171 2.96 16.04 -30.72
CA SER A 171 1.96 15.71 -31.74
C SER A 171 0.56 16.13 -31.28
N THR A 172 -0.45 15.88 -32.10
CA THR A 172 -1.87 16.13 -31.75
C THR A 172 -2.54 14.93 -31.11
N ASP A 173 -1.76 13.92 -30.71
CA ASP A 173 -2.32 12.70 -30.14
C ASP A 173 -2.80 12.94 -28.70
N GLU A 174 -3.92 12.33 -28.38
CA GLU A 174 -4.52 12.37 -27.05
C GLU A 174 -5.23 11.05 -26.73
N VAL A 175 -5.04 10.56 -25.51
CA VAL A 175 -5.74 9.37 -25.00
C VAL A 175 -6.40 9.72 -23.68
N LEU A 176 -7.74 9.64 -23.64
CA LEU A 176 -8.54 10.02 -22.47
C LEU A 176 -9.23 8.80 -21.88
N ASN A 177 -9.34 8.76 -20.58
CA ASN A 177 -10.07 7.73 -19.86
C ASN A 177 -10.82 8.30 -18.65
N LYS A 178 -12.05 7.88 -18.46
CA LYS A 178 -12.90 8.26 -17.33
C LYS A 178 -13.61 7.04 -16.77
N GLY A 179 -13.90 7.09 -15.47
CA GLY A 179 -14.68 6.03 -14.84
C GLY A 179 -14.97 6.33 -13.39
N SER A 180 -15.97 5.68 -12.85
CA SER A 180 -16.32 5.75 -11.43
C SER A 180 -16.67 4.37 -10.90
N ILE A 181 -16.31 4.12 -9.64
CA ILE A 181 -16.72 2.92 -8.91
C ILE A 181 -17.38 3.34 -7.60
N ARG A 182 -18.54 2.74 -7.33
CA ARG A 182 -19.28 2.93 -6.09
C ARG A 182 -19.35 1.62 -5.34
N ILE A 183 -19.07 1.62 -4.05
CA ILE A 183 -19.18 0.45 -3.18
C ILE A 183 -20.14 0.79 -2.04
N LEU A 184 -21.19 -0.02 -1.90
CA LEU A 184 -22.10 0.01 -0.77
C LEU A 184 -21.93 -1.27 0.02
N SER A 185 -21.77 -1.15 1.33
CA SER A 185 -21.50 -2.29 2.20
C SER A 185 -22.32 -2.23 3.46
N VAL A 186 -22.69 -3.42 3.95
CA VAL A 186 -23.26 -3.59 5.29
C VAL A 186 -22.48 -4.68 6.01
N PHE A 187 -22.29 -4.55 7.31
CA PHE A 187 -21.55 -5.53 8.10
C PHE A 187 -22.12 -5.67 9.51
N ALA A 188 -22.00 -6.88 10.04
CA ALA A 188 -22.32 -7.18 11.43
C ALA A 188 -21.20 -8.03 12.03
N GLN A 189 -20.95 -7.85 13.33
CA GLN A 189 -19.95 -8.57 14.09
C GLN A 189 -20.44 -8.78 15.52
N ASP A 190 -20.17 -9.97 16.09
CA ASP A 190 -20.32 -10.23 17.51
C ASP A 190 -19.03 -10.77 18.10
N GLU A 191 -18.63 -10.27 19.24
CA GLU A 191 -17.47 -10.69 20.02
C GLU A 191 -17.96 -11.26 21.34
N LEU A 192 -17.85 -12.57 21.52
CA LEU A 192 -18.23 -13.28 22.72
C LEU A 192 -17.01 -13.50 23.63
N SER A 193 -17.17 -13.19 24.91
CA SER A 193 -16.15 -13.41 25.94
C SER A 193 -16.69 -14.38 26.98
N LEU A 194 -16.13 -15.59 27.05
CA LEU A 194 -16.60 -16.70 27.87
C LEU A 194 -15.55 -17.12 28.91
N PHE A 195 -16.00 -17.84 29.96
CA PHE A 195 -15.14 -18.42 30.98
C PHE A 195 -14.19 -17.42 31.61
N ASN A 196 -14.73 -16.30 32.13
CA ASN A 196 -13.94 -15.18 32.70
C ASN A 196 -12.88 -14.64 31.74
N LYS A 197 -13.26 -14.46 30.47
CA LYS A 197 -12.39 -13.95 29.39
C LYS A 197 -11.25 -14.88 29.00
N LYS A 198 -11.31 -16.17 29.33
CA LYS A 198 -10.35 -17.15 28.84
C LYS A 198 -10.57 -17.51 27.37
N ILE A 199 -11.83 -17.49 26.92
CA ILE A 199 -12.18 -17.76 25.52
C ILE A 199 -12.84 -16.52 24.93
N TRP A 200 -12.38 -16.14 23.73
CA TRP A 200 -12.96 -15.08 22.91
C TRP A 200 -13.32 -15.68 21.54
N LEU A 201 -14.58 -15.51 21.16
CA LEU A 201 -15.06 -15.89 19.84
C LEU A 201 -15.53 -14.63 19.13
N GLN A 202 -15.00 -14.37 17.94
CA GLN A 202 -15.45 -13.32 17.06
C GLN A 202 -16.09 -13.96 15.82
N VAL A 203 -17.28 -13.53 15.47
CA VAL A 203 -17.96 -13.87 14.23
C VAL A 203 -18.35 -12.56 13.54
N ALA A 204 -18.03 -12.44 12.26
CA ALA A 204 -18.39 -11.27 11.48
C ALA A 204 -18.82 -11.66 10.07
N LEU A 205 -19.71 -10.85 9.49
CA LEU A 205 -20.17 -11.00 8.14
C LEU A 205 -20.26 -9.60 7.51
N ARG A 206 -19.72 -9.47 6.30
CA ARG A 206 -19.81 -8.26 5.50
C ARG A 206 -20.32 -8.59 4.10
N TYR A 207 -21.29 -7.83 3.63
CA TYR A 207 -21.74 -7.83 2.26
C TYR A 207 -21.31 -6.55 1.57
N ASP A 208 -20.77 -6.67 0.38
CA ASP A 208 -20.30 -5.57 -0.47
C ASP A 208 -20.98 -5.64 -1.83
N ASN A 209 -21.45 -4.50 -2.32
CA ASN A 209 -21.96 -4.31 -3.66
C ASN A 209 -21.14 -3.22 -4.36
N ALA A 210 -20.30 -3.61 -5.30
CA ALA A 210 -19.45 -2.73 -6.08
C ALA A 210 -20.05 -2.51 -7.47
N TYR A 211 -20.09 -1.26 -7.93
CA TYR A 211 -20.70 -0.87 -9.20
C TYR A 211 -19.80 0.07 -9.98
N PHE A 212 -19.25 -0.41 -11.11
CA PHE A 212 -18.53 0.40 -12.09
C PHE A 212 -19.51 1.07 -13.04
N HIS A 213 -19.36 2.39 -13.23
CA HIS A 213 -20.22 3.21 -14.06
C HIS A 213 -19.50 4.44 -14.61
N LYS A 214 -20.12 5.12 -15.59
CA LYS A 214 -19.55 6.30 -16.25
C LYS A 214 -18.20 6.04 -16.91
N GLY A 215 -17.95 4.77 -17.31
CA GLY A 215 -16.75 4.42 -18.05
C GLY A 215 -16.77 5.07 -19.43
N TRP A 216 -15.64 5.68 -19.81
CA TRP A 216 -15.41 6.28 -21.11
C TRP A 216 -13.94 6.15 -21.49
N PHE A 217 -13.69 5.84 -22.75
CA PHE A 217 -12.36 5.81 -23.34
C PHE A 217 -12.40 6.55 -24.68
N GLU A 218 -11.36 7.31 -24.99
CA GLU A 218 -11.22 8.03 -26.24
C GLU A 218 -9.74 8.17 -26.60
N ALA A 219 -9.41 7.85 -27.84
CA ALA A 219 -8.09 8.04 -28.44
C ALA A 219 -8.26 8.86 -29.71
N ASN A 220 -7.57 9.98 -29.84
CA ASN A 220 -7.59 10.90 -30.97
C ASN A 220 -6.15 11.15 -31.43
N GLY A 221 -5.92 11.20 -32.73
CA GLY A 221 -4.63 11.44 -33.34
C GLY A 221 -4.09 10.27 -34.14
N GLU A 222 -3.06 10.53 -34.95
CA GLU A 222 -2.55 9.56 -35.92
C GLU A 222 -1.81 8.39 -35.25
N ASN A 223 -0.95 8.68 -34.27
CA ASN A 223 -0.11 7.67 -33.64
C ASN A 223 -0.86 6.81 -32.61
N VAL A 224 -2.10 7.17 -32.26
CA VAL A 224 -2.98 6.44 -31.33
C VAL A 224 -4.26 5.94 -32.00
N SER A 225 -4.38 6.12 -33.34
CA SER A 225 -5.55 5.75 -34.15
C SER A 225 -5.92 4.26 -34.04
N ASP A 226 -4.97 3.42 -33.71
CA ASP A 226 -5.20 1.97 -33.48
C ASP A 226 -6.17 1.67 -32.34
N PHE A 227 -6.35 2.61 -31.43
CA PHE A 227 -7.29 2.49 -30.30
C PHE A 227 -8.68 3.08 -30.63
N ASN A 228 -8.88 3.70 -31.80
CA ASN A 228 -10.16 4.37 -32.16
C ASN A 228 -11.35 3.41 -32.14
N THR A 229 -11.14 2.13 -32.43
CA THR A 229 -12.19 1.11 -32.37
C THR A 229 -12.73 0.85 -30.96
N TYR A 230 -12.00 1.28 -29.94
CA TYR A 230 -12.38 1.16 -28.52
C TYR A 230 -12.97 2.46 -27.96
N ASN A 231 -13.07 3.52 -28.78
CA ASN A 231 -13.64 4.80 -28.36
C ASN A 231 -15.10 4.68 -27.96
N GLY A 232 -15.45 5.40 -26.90
CA GLY A 232 -16.84 5.57 -26.49
C GLY A 232 -17.12 5.12 -25.06
N LYS A 233 -18.40 4.91 -24.80
CA LYS A 233 -18.91 4.52 -23.49
C LYS A 233 -18.59 3.06 -23.21
N LEU A 234 -17.99 2.81 -22.05
CA LEU A 234 -17.72 1.47 -21.56
C LEU A 234 -18.93 0.88 -20.83
N LYS A 235 -19.05 -0.44 -20.87
CA LYS A 235 -20.13 -1.18 -20.20
C LYS A 235 -20.06 -0.98 -18.70
N ASN A 236 -21.21 -0.67 -18.09
CA ASN A 236 -21.32 -0.69 -16.64
C ASN A 236 -21.29 -2.14 -16.12
N ASN A 237 -20.74 -2.34 -14.93
CA ASN A 237 -20.71 -3.67 -14.33
C ASN A 237 -20.92 -3.62 -12.82
N ARG A 238 -21.41 -4.73 -12.24
CA ARG A 238 -21.71 -4.87 -10.81
C ARG A 238 -21.19 -6.19 -10.29
N TRP A 239 -20.60 -6.13 -9.11
CA TRP A 239 -20.13 -7.30 -8.39
C TRP A 239 -20.66 -7.28 -6.96
N GLU A 240 -20.98 -8.47 -6.47
CA GLU A 240 -21.44 -8.69 -5.10
C GLU A 240 -20.49 -9.66 -4.41
N HIS A 241 -20.21 -9.41 -3.14
CA HIS A 241 -19.34 -10.27 -2.39
C HIS A 241 -19.76 -10.36 -0.93
N LEU A 242 -19.70 -11.58 -0.38
CA LEU A 242 -19.95 -11.86 1.03
C LEU A 242 -18.63 -12.30 1.68
N SER A 243 -18.18 -11.58 2.70
CA SER A 243 -16.92 -11.79 3.41
C SER A 243 -17.18 -12.27 4.84
N PRO A 244 -17.20 -13.57 5.13
CA PRO A 244 -17.26 -14.10 6.50
C PRO A 244 -15.91 -14.00 7.19
N ARG A 245 -15.95 -13.85 8.52
CA ARG A 245 -14.79 -13.96 9.41
C ARG A 245 -15.18 -14.67 10.69
N VAL A 246 -14.34 -15.61 11.12
CA VAL A 246 -14.45 -16.29 12.42
C VAL A 246 -13.07 -16.34 13.05
N ALA A 247 -12.97 -15.98 14.32
CA ALA A 247 -11.72 -16.12 15.08
C ALA A 247 -12.03 -16.62 16.50
N LEU A 248 -11.25 -17.58 16.96
CA LEU A 248 -11.29 -18.10 18.31
C LEU A 248 -9.94 -17.85 18.97
N ARG A 249 -9.94 -17.21 20.13
CA ARG A 249 -8.75 -17.01 20.95
C ARG A 249 -8.94 -17.65 22.32
N TYR A 250 -7.93 -18.38 22.76
CA TYR A 250 -7.86 -19.02 24.07
C TYR A 250 -6.70 -18.48 24.89
N ASN A 251 -7.01 -17.98 26.07
CA ASN A 251 -6.07 -17.40 27.05
C ASN A 251 -6.13 -18.23 28.34
N PRO A 252 -5.51 -19.43 28.40
CA PRO A 252 -5.54 -20.27 29.61
C PRO A 252 -4.91 -19.58 30.81
N THR A 253 -3.86 -18.82 30.58
CA THR A 253 -3.14 -18.05 31.59
C THR A 253 -2.79 -16.65 31.06
N ARG A 254 -2.24 -15.78 31.92
CA ARG A 254 -1.71 -14.48 31.49
C ARG A 254 -0.44 -14.60 30.61
N ALA A 255 0.21 -15.76 30.64
CA ALA A 255 1.43 -16.03 29.89
C ALA A 255 1.16 -16.62 28.49
N ILE A 256 -0.02 -17.21 28.26
CA ILE A 256 -0.32 -17.92 27.03
C ILE A 256 -1.60 -17.37 26.41
N SER A 257 -1.51 -16.94 25.16
CA SER A 257 -2.63 -16.60 24.30
C SER A 257 -2.44 -17.35 22.97
N ALA A 258 -3.41 -18.14 22.55
CA ALA A 258 -3.40 -18.82 21.26
C ALA A 258 -4.69 -18.49 20.49
N TYR A 259 -4.62 -18.45 19.17
CA TYR A 259 -5.78 -18.20 18.32
C TYR A 259 -5.76 -19.02 17.04
N ILE A 260 -6.95 -19.23 16.51
CA ILE A 260 -7.19 -19.69 15.15
C ILE A 260 -8.19 -18.75 14.49
N SER A 261 -7.99 -18.45 13.21
CA SER A 261 -8.92 -17.60 12.47
C SER A 261 -9.09 -18.04 11.03
N TYR A 262 -10.27 -17.76 10.50
CA TYR A 262 -10.61 -17.79 9.10
C TYR A 262 -11.19 -16.45 8.70
N SER A 263 -10.80 -15.94 7.55
CA SER A 263 -11.40 -14.74 6.96
C SER A 263 -11.40 -14.82 5.45
N GLN A 264 -12.47 -14.34 4.83
CA GLN A 264 -12.52 -14.10 3.41
C GLN A 264 -12.51 -12.60 3.14
N GLY A 265 -11.73 -12.18 2.14
CA GLY A 265 -11.67 -10.81 1.65
C GLY A 265 -11.78 -10.76 0.13
N PHE A 266 -12.11 -9.58 -0.38
CA PHE A 266 -12.08 -9.30 -1.81
C PHE A 266 -11.42 -7.95 -2.09
N ARG A 267 -10.93 -7.79 -3.31
CA ARG A 267 -10.44 -6.52 -3.83
C ARG A 267 -11.14 -6.21 -5.14
N ALA A 268 -11.95 -5.17 -5.17
CA ALA A 268 -12.54 -4.67 -6.42
C ALA A 268 -11.44 -4.24 -7.39
N SER A 269 -11.69 -4.42 -8.69
CA SER A 269 -10.78 -4.00 -9.74
C SER A 269 -10.59 -2.49 -9.75
N ILE A 270 -9.40 -2.05 -10.09
CA ILE A 270 -9.04 -0.62 -10.11
C ILE A 270 -9.54 0.05 -11.40
N LEU A 271 -9.89 1.33 -11.30
CA LEU A 271 -10.39 2.10 -12.43
C LEU A 271 -9.45 2.12 -13.64
N ASP A 272 -8.13 2.10 -13.41
CA ASP A 272 -7.14 2.06 -14.50
C ASP A 272 -7.26 0.79 -15.36
N ASP A 273 -7.61 -0.35 -14.78
CA ASP A 273 -7.82 -1.60 -15.52
C ASP A 273 -9.23 -1.68 -16.14
N LEU A 274 -10.21 -1.00 -15.53
CA LEU A 274 -11.59 -0.99 -16.00
C LEU A 274 -11.83 -0.02 -17.16
N CYS A 275 -11.07 1.09 -17.28
CA CYS A 275 -11.37 2.12 -18.27
C CYS A 275 -10.18 2.65 -19.09
N ARG A 276 -8.94 2.22 -18.82
CA ARG A 276 -7.78 2.73 -19.57
C ARG A 276 -7.26 1.73 -20.59
N SER A 277 -7.21 2.15 -21.87
CA SER A 277 -6.48 1.50 -22.96
C SER A 277 -5.23 2.31 -23.31
N GLY A 278 -4.22 1.69 -23.92
CA GLY A 278 -3.00 2.38 -24.31
C GLY A 278 -1.83 1.41 -24.54
N TRP A 279 -0.67 1.97 -24.81
CA TRP A 279 0.55 1.20 -25.03
C TRP A 279 1.22 0.81 -23.70
N MET A 280 1.63 -0.44 -23.60
CA MET A 280 2.56 -0.94 -22.58
C MET A 280 3.87 -1.36 -23.25
N TRP A 281 4.91 -1.63 -22.44
CA TRP A 281 6.19 -2.14 -22.94
C TRP A 281 6.07 -3.49 -23.67
N VAL A 282 5.07 -4.32 -23.33
CA VAL A 282 4.81 -5.63 -23.97
C VAL A 282 3.91 -5.55 -25.20
N GLY A 283 3.15 -4.46 -25.38
CA GLY A 283 2.20 -4.29 -26.48
C GLY A 283 0.99 -3.43 -26.11
N PRO A 284 -0.01 -3.36 -27.01
CA PRO A 284 -1.24 -2.63 -26.74
C PRO A 284 -2.07 -3.32 -25.65
N LYS A 285 -2.58 -2.53 -24.72
CA LYS A 285 -3.53 -2.92 -23.66
C LYS A 285 -4.88 -2.30 -23.94
N ILE A 286 -5.96 -3.06 -23.76
CA ILE A 286 -7.33 -2.54 -23.78
C ILE A 286 -7.97 -2.65 -22.39
N ALA A 287 -8.88 -1.72 -22.09
CA ALA A 287 -9.69 -1.71 -20.88
C ALA A 287 -10.56 -2.96 -20.76
N ASN A 288 -10.82 -3.40 -19.53
CA ASN A 288 -11.77 -4.48 -19.26
C ASN A 288 -12.83 -4.03 -18.24
N PRO A 289 -13.95 -3.47 -18.69
CA PRO A 289 -15.03 -3.06 -17.79
C PRO A 289 -15.75 -4.24 -17.11
N GLU A 290 -15.55 -5.47 -17.57
CA GLU A 290 -16.13 -6.70 -17.00
C GLU A 290 -15.23 -7.37 -15.95
N LEU A 291 -14.05 -6.81 -15.69
CA LEU A 291 -13.08 -7.35 -14.77
C LEU A 291 -13.64 -7.47 -13.35
N GLY A 292 -13.73 -8.69 -12.83
CA GLY A 292 -14.25 -9.00 -11.51
C GLY A 292 -13.25 -8.75 -10.39
N PRO A 293 -13.68 -8.83 -9.13
CA PRO A 293 -12.81 -8.69 -7.98
C PRO A 293 -11.93 -9.93 -7.78
N GLU A 294 -10.73 -9.70 -7.24
CA GLU A 294 -9.90 -10.76 -6.68
C GLU A 294 -10.41 -11.17 -5.30
N GLN A 295 -10.31 -12.44 -4.95
CA GLN A 295 -10.76 -12.99 -3.67
C GLN A 295 -9.63 -13.71 -2.96
N ILE A 296 -9.67 -13.73 -1.62
CA ILE A 296 -8.70 -14.44 -0.80
C ILE A 296 -9.37 -15.07 0.42
N ASP A 297 -9.17 -16.37 0.59
CA ASP A 297 -9.51 -17.11 1.81
C ASP A 297 -8.25 -17.25 2.66
N ASN A 298 -8.23 -16.71 3.87
CA ASN A 298 -7.09 -16.77 4.79
C ASN A 298 -7.41 -17.63 6.01
N TYR A 299 -6.52 -18.59 6.30
CA TYR A 299 -6.53 -19.47 7.48
C TYR A 299 -5.27 -19.18 8.27
N GLU A 300 -5.40 -18.94 9.55
CA GLU A 300 -4.27 -18.58 10.40
C GLU A 300 -4.39 -19.24 11.77
N ILE A 301 -3.28 -19.73 12.29
CA ILE A 301 -3.11 -20.16 13.68
C ILE A 301 -1.88 -19.49 14.25
N GLY A 302 -2.00 -18.96 15.47
CA GLY A 302 -0.87 -18.27 16.10
C GLY A 302 -1.07 -18.10 17.59
N GLY A 303 -0.13 -17.41 18.22
CA GLY A 303 -0.22 -17.14 19.63
C GLY A 303 0.88 -16.23 20.15
N THR A 304 0.76 -15.85 21.42
CA THR A 304 1.80 -15.14 22.18
C THR A 304 2.10 -15.93 23.44
N PHE A 305 3.36 -16.27 23.61
CA PHE A 305 3.89 -17.04 24.73
C PHE A 305 4.89 -16.17 25.51
N ARG A 306 4.56 -15.80 26.73
CA ARG A 306 5.49 -15.14 27.66
C ARG A 306 6.30 -16.21 28.37
N LEU A 307 7.47 -16.54 27.81
CA LEU A 307 8.35 -17.61 28.30
C LEU A 307 8.94 -17.25 29.66
N THR A 308 9.24 -15.97 29.87
CA THR A 308 9.61 -15.38 31.15
C THR A 308 8.96 -13.99 31.31
N LYS A 309 9.21 -13.31 32.42
CA LYS A 309 8.77 -11.92 32.62
C LYS A 309 9.36 -10.97 31.54
N ASN A 310 10.51 -11.33 31.00
CA ASN A 310 11.30 -10.48 30.12
C ASN A 310 11.40 -11.03 28.68
N LEU A 311 10.86 -12.21 28.41
CA LEU A 311 10.95 -12.86 27.10
C LEU A 311 9.57 -13.27 26.61
N SER A 312 9.18 -12.79 25.43
CA SER A 312 7.97 -13.21 24.74
C SER A 312 8.27 -13.69 23.33
N PHE A 313 7.53 -14.70 22.88
CA PHE A 313 7.59 -15.30 21.55
C PHE A 313 6.18 -15.35 20.96
N SER A 314 6.01 -14.83 19.75
CA SER A 314 4.72 -14.77 19.06
C SER A 314 4.85 -15.39 17.65
N PRO A 315 4.62 -16.70 17.49
CA PRO A 315 4.59 -17.36 16.19
C PRO A 315 3.19 -17.29 15.57
N SER A 316 3.13 -17.27 14.24
CA SER A 316 1.94 -17.57 13.46
C SER A 316 2.26 -18.41 12.21
N LEU A 317 1.29 -19.22 11.80
CA LEU A 317 1.29 -19.97 10.56
C LEU A 317 0.05 -19.58 9.79
N TYR A 318 0.20 -19.29 8.51
CA TYR A 318 -0.93 -18.96 7.67
C TYR A 318 -0.93 -19.70 6.33
N TYR A 319 -2.14 -19.90 5.83
CA TYR A 319 -2.40 -20.42 4.50
C TYR A 319 -3.49 -19.59 3.85
N ALA A 320 -3.17 -18.96 2.73
CA ALA A 320 -4.12 -18.16 1.97
C ALA A 320 -4.34 -18.76 0.58
N LYS A 321 -5.60 -18.81 0.15
CA LYS A 321 -6.03 -19.22 -1.18
C LYS A 321 -6.60 -18.02 -1.92
N GLY A 322 -5.90 -17.56 -2.94
CA GLY A 322 -6.37 -16.52 -3.84
C GLY A 322 -7.10 -17.10 -5.03
N LYS A 323 -8.20 -16.46 -5.44
CA LYS A 323 -8.99 -16.80 -6.62
C LYS A 323 -9.18 -15.54 -7.46
N ASP A 324 -9.34 -15.73 -8.76
CA ASP A 324 -9.64 -14.66 -9.71
C ASP A 324 -8.56 -13.56 -9.73
N PHE A 325 -7.27 -13.95 -9.51
CA PHE A 325 -6.15 -13.03 -9.56
C PHE A 325 -5.94 -12.47 -10.96
N LEU A 326 -5.60 -11.18 -11.00
CA LEU A 326 -5.54 -10.40 -12.22
C LEU A 326 -4.19 -10.50 -12.92
N TYR A 327 -4.19 -10.98 -14.15
CA TYR A 327 -3.01 -10.99 -15.02
C TYR A 327 -3.31 -10.35 -16.37
N TYR A 328 -2.27 -9.86 -17.05
CA TYR A 328 -2.35 -9.51 -18.45
C TYR A 328 -2.26 -10.77 -19.30
N VAL A 329 -3.28 -11.00 -20.10
CA VAL A 329 -3.35 -12.09 -21.06
C VAL A 329 -3.68 -11.53 -22.44
N THR A 330 -3.31 -12.24 -23.49
CA THR A 330 -3.71 -11.89 -24.84
C THR A 330 -5.20 -12.10 -25.03
N THR A 331 -5.85 -11.19 -25.74
CA THR A 331 -7.26 -11.37 -26.14
C THR A 331 -7.44 -12.38 -27.27
N GLY A 332 -6.34 -12.84 -27.88
CA GLY A 332 -6.35 -13.62 -29.12
C GLY A 332 -6.42 -12.75 -30.38
N GLU A 333 -6.71 -11.47 -30.26
CA GLU A 333 -6.70 -10.51 -31.34
C GLU A 333 -5.32 -9.87 -31.53
N LYS A 334 -5.05 -9.41 -32.73
CA LYS A 334 -3.79 -8.74 -33.08
C LYS A 334 -4.02 -7.36 -33.67
N MET A 335 -3.35 -6.38 -33.13
CA MET A 335 -3.23 -5.06 -33.74
C MET A 335 -2.34 -5.13 -34.97
N TRP A 336 -2.81 -4.63 -36.11
CA TRP A 336 -2.17 -4.74 -37.47
C TRP A 336 -1.84 -6.17 -37.89
N GLY A 337 -2.54 -7.17 -37.35
CA GLY A 337 -2.25 -8.58 -37.62
C GLY A 337 -0.90 -9.09 -37.08
N LYS A 338 -0.17 -8.29 -36.31
CA LYS A 338 1.20 -8.58 -35.87
C LYS A 338 1.39 -8.57 -34.34
N ARG A 339 0.81 -7.59 -33.63
CA ARG A 339 1.03 -7.41 -32.18
C ARG A 339 -0.18 -7.91 -31.40
N ASP A 340 0.05 -8.83 -30.47
CA ASP A 340 -1.00 -9.31 -29.58
C ASP A 340 -1.55 -8.18 -28.73
N ILE A 341 -2.90 -8.12 -28.63
CA ILE A 341 -3.61 -7.20 -27.77
C ILE A 341 -3.77 -7.82 -26.40
N PHE A 342 -3.37 -7.10 -25.36
CA PHE A 342 -3.44 -7.55 -23.97
C PHE A 342 -4.64 -6.94 -23.25
N GLN A 343 -5.15 -7.70 -22.29
CA GLN A 343 -6.21 -7.27 -21.40
C GLN A 343 -5.99 -7.85 -20.01
N ARG A 344 -6.33 -7.11 -18.94
CA ARG A 344 -6.43 -7.70 -17.61
C ARG A 344 -7.62 -8.64 -17.55
N GLN A 345 -7.41 -9.84 -17.00
CA GLN A 345 -8.46 -10.84 -16.79
C GLN A 345 -8.29 -11.56 -15.46
N ASN A 346 -9.39 -12.08 -14.93
CA ASN A 346 -9.45 -12.88 -13.70
C ASN A 346 -9.17 -14.35 -14.05
N VAL A 347 -7.91 -14.76 -14.07
CA VAL A 347 -7.52 -16.03 -14.72
C VAL A 347 -6.74 -16.98 -13.83
N SER A 348 -6.30 -16.58 -12.65
CA SER A 348 -5.41 -17.43 -11.87
C SER A 348 -5.83 -17.65 -10.44
N LYS A 349 -5.41 -18.81 -9.90
CA LYS A 349 -5.44 -19.11 -8.48
C LYS A 349 -4.03 -19.03 -7.92
N VAL A 350 -3.93 -18.57 -6.70
CA VAL A 350 -2.65 -18.40 -6.00
C VAL A 350 -2.76 -19.02 -4.61
N ASP A 351 -1.79 -19.83 -4.23
CA ASP A 351 -1.64 -20.33 -2.86
C ASP A 351 -0.48 -19.61 -2.19
N VAL A 352 -0.71 -19.16 -0.98
CA VAL A 352 0.33 -18.55 -0.14
C VAL A 352 0.44 -19.31 1.16
N LYS A 353 1.64 -19.83 1.48
CA LYS A 353 1.94 -20.46 2.76
C LYS A 353 3.02 -19.66 3.45
N GLY A 354 2.84 -19.40 4.73
CA GLY A 354 3.83 -18.62 5.46
C GLY A 354 3.90 -18.93 6.94
N ILE A 355 5.01 -18.48 7.50
CA ILE A 355 5.35 -18.53 8.92
C ILE A 355 5.83 -17.15 9.30
N GLU A 356 5.32 -16.63 10.40
CA GLU A 356 5.84 -15.42 11.02
C GLU A 356 6.21 -15.72 12.47
N ALA A 357 7.26 -15.07 12.96
CA ALA A 357 7.68 -15.20 14.35
C ALA A 357 8.26 -13.88 14.84
N ASP A 358 7.83 -13.45 16.00
CA ASP A 358 8.35 -12.29 16.71
C ASP A 358 8.91 -12.71 18.06
N LEU A 359 10.14 -12.30 18.35
CA LEU A 359 10.82 -12.50 19.63
C LEU A 359 11.14 -11.15 20.24
N ASN A 360 10.65 -10.90 21.45
CA ASN A 360 10.95 -9.71 22.24
C ASN A 360 11.63 -10.13 23.54
N TYR A 361 12.82 -9.57 23.79
CA TYR A 361 13.60 -9.86 24.98
C TYR A 361 14.13 -8.57 25.63
N ILE A 362 13.85 -8.43 26.92
CA ILE A 362 14.32 -7.32 27.77
C ILE A 362 15.16 -7.92 28.91
N PRO A 363 16.46 -8.23 28.67
CA PRO A 363 17.28 -8.91 29.66
C PRO A 363 17.41 -8.14 30.99
N PHE A 364 17.46 -6.82 30.89
CA PHE A 364 17.48 -5.89 32.03
C PHE A 364 16.96 -4.51 31.60
N ASN A 365 16.69 -3.65 32.59
CA ASN A 365 16.20 -2.30 32.30
C ASN A 365 17.19 -1.54 31.40
N GLY A 366 16.63 -0.98 30.33
CA GLY A 366 17.39 -0.22 29.34
C GLY A 366 17.88 -1.03 28.14
N LEU A 367 17.89 -2.37 28.16
CA LEU A 367 18.22 -3.16 26.96
C LEU A 367 17.01 -3.88 26.41
N LYS A 368 16.69 -3.63 25.14
CA LYS A 368 15.63 -4.31 24.40
C LYS A 368 16.17 -4.93 23.11
N ILE A 369 15.86 -6.20 22.91
CA ILE A 369 16.19 -6.98 21.71
C ILE A 369 14.89 -7.44 21.08
N ASN A 370 14.74 -7.17 19.79
CA ASN A 370 13.61 -7.68 18.99
C ASN A 370 14.14 -8.39 17.76
N LEU A 371 13.54 -9.52 17.42
CA LEU A 371 13.83 -10.28 16.20
C LEU A 371 12.51 -10.73 15.57
N ASN A 372 12.35 -10.39 14.28
CA ASN A 372 11.22 -10.79 13.46
C ASN A 372 11.70 -11.65 12.30
N TYR A 373 11.05 -12.77 12.08
CA TYR A 373 11.26 -13.64 10.94
C TYR A 373 9.95 -13.83 10.18
N SER A 374 10.02 -13.78 8.86
CA SER A 374 8.89 -14.08 7.97
C SER A 374 9.36 -15.00 6.84
N TYR A 375 8.69 -16.15 6.72
CA TYR A 375 8.76 -17.01 5.55
C TYR A 375 7.46 -16.89 4.78
N ASN A 376 7.53 -16.64 3.45
CA ASN A 376 6.39 -16.46 2.57
C ASN A 376 6.62 -17.20 1.26
N ASN A 377 5.71 -18.09 0.87
CA ASN A 377 5.83 -18.89 -0.34
C ASN A 377 4.57 -18.80 -1.22
N PRO A 378 4.38 -17.66 -1.92
CA PRO A 378 3.26 -17.45 -2.83
C PRO A 378 3.51 -18.15 -4.17
N LYS A 379 2.59 -19.01 -4.60
CA LYS A 379 2.70 -19.77 -5.85
C LYS A 379 1.42 -19.67 -6.67
N VAL A 380 1.59 -19.48 -7.97
CA VAL A 380 0.52 -19.71 -8.95
C VAL A 380 0.10 -21.16 -8.91
N LYS A 381 -1.20 -21.45 -8.83
CA LYS A 381 -1.73 -22.82 -8.72
C LYS A 381 -2.47 -23.29 -9.95
N ASP A 382 -3.25 -22.41 -10.55
CA ASP A 382 -4.08 -22.75 -11.69
C ASP A 382 -4.18 -21.53 -12.59
N PHE A 383 -3.49 -21.57 -13.71
CA PHE A 383 -3.49 -20.52 -14.74
C PHE A 383 -3.63 -21.19 -16.10
N LYS A 384 -4.87 -21.27 -16.58
CA LYS A 384 -5.20 -22.02 -17.80
C LYS A 384 -4.58 -21.44 -19.05
N GLU A 385 -4.53 -20.09 -19.13
CA GLU A 385 -4.01 -19.34 -20.27
C GLU A 385 -2.47 -19.37 -20.36
N LYS A 386 -1.80 -19.67 -19.23
CA LYS A 386 -0.32 -19.78 -19.12
C LYS A 386 0.05 -20.93 -18.19
N PRO A 387 -0.20 -22.18 -18.55
CA PRO A 387 0.03 -23.33 -17.67
C PRO A 387 1.50 -23.52 -17.24
N GLU A 388 2.45 -22.97 -18.00
CA GLU A 388 3.88 -22.95 -17.67
C GLU A 388 4.20 -22.12 -16.41
N LEU A 389 3.28 -21.22 -15.99
CA LEU A 389 3.40 -20.45 -14.76
C LEU A 389 2.92 -21.22 -13.52
N ASN A 390 2.28 -22.37 -13.67
CA ASN A 390 1.84 -23.18 -12.55
C ASN A 390 3.02 -23.61 -11.68
N ASN A 391 2.87 -23.47 -10.36
CA ASN A 391 3.88 -23.67 -9.31
C ASN A 391 5.03 -22.64 -9.29
N LYS A 392 5.06 -21.64 -10.19
CA LYS A 392 6.00 -20.54 -10.12
C LYS A 392 5.68 -19.62 -8.95
N ILE A 393 6.73 -19.01 -8.39
CA ILE A 393 6.62 -18.06 -7.29
C ILE A 393 6.25 -16.69 -7.86
N LEU A 394 5.36 -15.96 -7.19
CA LEU A 394 5.02 -14.60 -7.58
C LEU A 394 6.27 -13.71 -7.60
N THR A 395 6.32 -12.80 -8.56
CA THR A 395 7.44 -11.86 -8.71
C THR A 395 7.54 -10.91 -7.52
N TYR A 396 8.75 -10.47 -7.20
CA TYR A 396 9.07 -9.55 -6.10
C TYR A 396 8.57 -10.01 -4.71
N ALA A 397 8.44 -11.31 -4.52
CA ALA A 397 8.05 -11.95 -3.28
C ALA A 397 9.22 -12.76 -2.68
N PRO A 398 10.05 -12.15 -1.81
CA PRO A 398 11.16 -12.85 -1.17
C PRO A 398 10.62 -13.92 -0.22
N LYS A 399 11.22 -15.13 -0.25
CA LYS A 399 10.78 -16.22 0.61
C LYS A 399 11.10 -15.98 2.08
N ASN A 400 12.27 -15.41 2.38
CA ASN A 400 12.72 -15.21 3.74
C ASN A 400 13.04 -13.74 3.97
N GLN A 401 12.56 -13.22 5.09
CA GLN A 401 12.91 -11.91 5.61
C GLN A 401 13.21 -12.01 7.09
N ILE A 402 14.30 -11.37 7.51
CA ILE A 402 14.67 -11.23 8.93
C ILE A 402 14.86 -9.75 9.21
N LYS A 403 14.28 -9.28 10.30
CA LYS A 403 14.49 -7.92 10.81
C LYS A 403 14.73 -8.01 12.32
N GLY A 404 15.65 -7.23 12.83
CA GLY A 404 15.87 -7.18 14.26
C GLY A 404 16.58 -5.91 14.67
N TYR A 405 16.47 -5.60 15.94
CA TYR A 405 17.21 -4.50 16.54
C TYR A 405 17.61 -4.81 17.98
N VAL A 406 18.68 -4.16 18.37
CA VAL A 406 19.11 -4.01 19.76
C VAL A 406 19.04 -2.53 20.10
N LEU A 407 18.25 -2.18 21.11
CA LEU A 407 18.11 -0.82 21.62
C LEU A 407 18.59 -0.79 23.06
N TRP A 408 19.55 0.06 23.32
CA TRP A 408 20.02 0.38 24.66
C TRP A 408 19.67 1.82 25.01
N THR A 409 18.89 1.98 26.08
CA THR A 409 18.51 3.27 26.66
C THR A 409 19.30 3.44 27.96
N GLY A 410 20.50 3.95 27.87
CA GLY A 410 21.53 3.87 28.94
C GLY A 410 21.78 5.17 29.67
N GLY A 411 20.79 5.97 30.01
CA GLY A 411 20.95 7.17 30.86
C GLY A 411 21.80 8.31 30.27
N ILE A 412 22.95 8.02 29.68
CA ILE A 412 23.83 9.01 29.04
C ILE A 412 23.36 9.25 27.59
N THR A 413 23.04 8.18 26.86
CA THR A 413 22.61 8.24 25.45
C THR A 413 21.86 6.96 25.10
N ASP A 414 20.99 7.04 24.10
CA ASP A 414 20.32 5.89 23.52
C ASP A 414 21.08 5.42 22.28
N VAL A 415 21.30 4.12 22.18
CA VAL A 415 21.99 3.48 21.06
C VAL A 415 21.07 2.42 20.47
N MET A 416 20.86 2.48 19.16
CA MET A 416 20.13 1.45 18.44
C MET A 416 20.97 0.90 17.30
N PHE A 417 21.04 -0.42 17.23
CA PHE A 417 21.60 -1.16 16.11
C PHE A 417 20.54 -2.06 15.53
N ARG A 418 20.29 -1.98 14.22
CA ARG A 418 19.27 -2.79 13.56
C ARG A 418 19.80 -3.43 12.29
N GLY A 419 19.33 -4.67 12.03
CA GLY A 419 19.65 -5.43 10.86
C GLY A 419 18.39 -5.85 10.10
N ARG A 420 18.51 -5.98 8.79
CA ARG A 420 17.46 -6.53 7.92
C ARG A 420 18.09 -7.36 6.82
N TYR A 421 17.57 -8.56 6.68
CA TYR A 421 17.89 -9.49 5.59
C TYR A 421 16.65 -9.72 4.74
N LYS A 422 16.85 -9.82 3.45
CA LYS A 422 15.84 -10.17 2.46
C LYS A 422 16.45 -11.17 1.47
N SER A 423 15.83 -12.32 1.27
CA SER A 423 16.31 -13.31 0.30
C SER A 423 16.07 -12.85 -1.14
N LYS A 424 16.69 -13.56 -2.10
CA LYS A 424 16.47 -13.34 -3.54
C LYS A 424 14.98 -13.33 -3.89
N GLN A 425 14.61 -12.59 -4.93
CA GLN A 425 13.25 -12.48 -5.46
C GLN A 425 13.29 -12.59 -6.99
N TYR A 426 12.31 -13.32 -7.53
CA TYR A 426 12.16 -13.42 -8.98
C TYR A 426 11.59 -12.12 -9.55
N THR A 427 12.09 -11.73 -10.73
CA THR A 427 11.65 -10.52 -11.45
C THR A 427 10.78 -10.84 -12.67
N THR A 428 10.77 -12.10 -13.10
CA THR A 428 9.96 -12.62 -14.21
C THR A 428 8.94 -13.64 -13.70
N GLU A 429 7.78 -13.72 -14.36
CA GLU A 429 6.67 -14.61 -13.97
C GLU A 429 7.06 -16.10 -14.06
N ASP A 430 7.90 -16.48 -15.03
CA ASP A 430 8.43 -17.83 -15.23
C ASP A 430 9.55 -18.21 -14.27
N ASN A 431 9.99 -17.27 -13.42
CA ASN A 431 11.11 -17.41 -12.49
C ASN A 431 12.49 -17.61 -13.14
N SER A 432 12.66 -17.24 -14.41
CA SER A 432 13.95 -17.35 -15.14
C SER A 432 14.97 -16.30 -14.71
N ALA A 433 14.51 -15.13 -14.21
CA ALA A 433 15.36 -14.06 -13.74
C ALA A 433 15.05 -13.69 -12.28
N ALA A 434 16.07 -13.26 -11.55
CA ALA A 434 15.95 -12.87 -10.15
C ALA A 434 16.92 -11.72 -9.82
N ILE A 435 16.64 -10.99 -8.75
CA ILE A 435 17.59 -10.12 -8.08
C ILE A 435 18.04 -10.78 -6.78
N ASP A 436 19.30 -10.57 -6.43
CA ASP A 436 19.91 -11.19 -5.25
C ASP A 436 19.33 -10.68 -3.95
N GLY A 437 19.44 -11.51 -2.91
CA GLY A 437 19.14 -11.12 -1.55
C GLY A 437 20.20 -10.17 -1.01
N PHE A 438 19.85 -9.45 0.04
CA PHE A 438 20.75 -8.50 0.67
C PHE A 438 20.59 -8.44 2.20
N THR A 439 21.63 -7.96 2.86
CA THR A 439 21.60 -7.62 4.29
C THR A 439 22.03 -6.17 4.47
N ILE A 440 21.25 -5.43 5.27
CA ILE A 440 21.54 -4.04 5.61
C ILE A 440 21.62 -3.90 7.12
N TRP A 441 22.58 -3.10 7.57
CA TRP A 441 22.77 -2.75 8.96
C TRP A 441 22.74 -1.24 9.13
N ASP A 442 22.02 -0.78 10.14
CA ASP A 442 21.87 0.63 10.47
C ASP A 442 22.26 0.82 11.95
N ALA A 443 22.84 1.97 12.27
CA ALA A 443 23.18 2.36 13.63
C ALA A 443 22.65 3.77 13.91
N GLN A 444 22.16 3.99 15.13
CA GLN A 444 21.66 5.29 15.58
C GLN A 444 22.16 5.54 17.00
N VAL A 445 22.60 6.76 17.25
CA VAL A 445 22.91 7.28 18.58
C VAL A 445 22.09 8.54 18.80
N SER A 446 21.43 8.66 19.95
CA SER A 446 20.58 9.81 20.23
C SER A 446 20.52 10.15 21.72
N LYS A 447 20.20 11.42 22.00
CA LYS A 447 20.05 11.90 23.37
C LYS A 447 19.01 13.01 23.44
N TRP A 448 18.26 12.98 24.54
CA TRP A 448 17.45 14.11 24.98
C TRP A 448 18.22 14.95 26.01
N PHE A 449 18.18 16.27 25.85
CA PHE A 449 18.77 17.27 26.74
C PHE A 449 17.66 18.13 27.32
N PHE A 450 17.97 18.81 28.45
CA PHE A 450 17.09 19.82 29.07
C PHE A 450 15.69 19.29 29.38
N ASP A 451 15.60 18.19 30.12
CA ASP A 451 14.33 17.52 30.47
C ASP A 451 13.44 17.24 29.25
N HIS A 452 14.00 16.64 28.21
CA HIS A 452 13.34 16.27 26.97
C HIS A 452 12.89 17.46 26.11
N ARG A 453 13.53 18.61 26.22
CA ARG A 453 13.26 19.77 25.38
C ARG A 453 14.04 19.77 24.08
N LEU A 454 15.26 19.26 24.07
CA LEU A 454 16.10 19.18 22.87
C LEU A 454 16.50 17.73 22.63
N TYR A 455 16.13 17.21 21.47
CA TYR A 455 16.58 15.91 20.95
C TYR A 455 17.67 16.14 19.91
N VAL A 456 18.77 15.39 20.04
CA VAL A 456 19.81 15.32 19.02
C VAL A 456 20.10 13.85 18.74
N GLY A 457 20.09 13.46 17.47
CA GLY A 457 20.40 12.11 17.03
C GLY A 457 21.23 12.09 15.77
N GLY A 458 22.15 11.14 15.68
CA GLY A 458 22.90 10.76 14.49
C GLY A 458 22.49 9.36 14.05
N GLU A 459 22.29 9.15 12.77
CA GLU A 459 21.91 7.84 12.20
C GLU A 459 22.77 7.56 10.98
N ILE A 460 23.28 6.33 10.89
CA ILE A 460 23.92 5.78 9.69
C ILE A 460 23.02 4.65 9.20
N ILE A 461 22.42 4.83 8.03
CA ILE A 461 21.62 3.83 7.34
C ILE A 461 22.53 3.11 6.36
N ASN A 462 22.41 1.77 6.27
CA ASN A 462 23.25 0.94 5.41
C ASN A 462 24.76 1.18 5.68
N MET A 463 25.17 1.01 6.93
CA MET A 463 26.50 1.39 7.41
C MET A 463 27.67 0.73 6.66
N PHE A 464 27.43 -0.42 6.03
CA PHE A 464 28.43 -1.15 5.24
C PHE A 464 28.38 -0.86 3.74
N ASP A 465 27.58 0.15 3.31
CA ASP A 465 27.43 0.58 1.91
C ASP A 465 27.03 -0.56 0.94
N ASN A 466 26.16 -1.46 1.38
CA ASN A 466 25.69 -2.55 0.55
C ASN A 466 24.76 -2.01 -0.54
N ARG A 467 25.28 -1.89 -1.77
CA ARG A 467 24.49 -1.49 -2.93
C ARG A 467 23.79 -2.70 -3.51
N HIS A 468 22.46 -2.68 -3.44
CA HIS A 468 21.60 -3.79 -3.86
C HIS A 468 20.45 -3.28 -4.71
N MET A 469 19.82 -4.17 -5.47
CA MET A 469 18.61 -3.88 -6.23
C MET A 469 17.38 -4.19 -5.38
N ASN A 470 16.44 -3.26 -5.29
CA ASN A 470 15.10 -3.50 -4.74
C ASN A 470 14.11 -3.95 -5.83
N THR A 471 14.29 -3.45 -7.02
CA THR A 471 13.61 -3.81 -8.27
C THR A 471 14.66 -4.01 -9.35
N LYS A 472 14.33 -4.78 -10.38
CA LYS A 472 15.21 -4.98 -11.52
C LYS A 472 15.65 -3.62 -12.09
N ASP A 473 16.93 -3.52 -12.43
CA ASP A 473 17.57 -2.36 -13.05
C ASP A 473 17.69 -1.09 -12.17
N TYR A 474 17.29 -1.14 -10.89
CA TYR A 474 17.37 0.00 -9.99
C TYR A 474 18.15 -0.30 -8.71
N MET A 475 19.26 0.40 -8.54
CA MET A 475 20.13 0.29 -7.34
C MET A 475 19.63 1.13 -6.18
N SER A 476 19.95 0.67 -4.97
CA SER A 476 19.74 1.43 -3.73
C SER A 476 20.71 2.61 -3.60
N ALA A 477 20.38 3.57 -2.73
CA ALA A 477 21.19 4.75 -2.48
C ALA A 477 22.60 4.47 -1.86
N GLY A 478 22.86 3.25 -1.36
CA GLY A 478 24.06 2.98 -0.58
C GLY A 478 23.95 3.54 0.84
N ARG A 479 25.08 3.92 1.46
CA ARG A 479 25.14 4.47 2.81
C ARG A 479 24.61 5.89 2.88
N LEU A 480 23.76 6.15 3.88
CA LEU A 480 23.22 7.48 4.19
C LEU A 480 23.56 7.86 5.62
N MET A 481 23.88 9.12 5.85
CA MET A 481 24.12 9.69 7.18
C MET A 481 23.09 10.79 7.43
N ASN A 482 22.44 10.72 8.57
CA ASN A 482 21.41 11.67 8.96
C ASN A 482 21.73 12.28 10.32
N ILE A 483 21.48 13.57 10.46
CA ILE A 483 21.44 14.26 11.75
C ILE A 483 19.99 14.71 11.96
N LYS A 484 19.47 14.44 13.16
CA LYS A 484 18.11 14.79 13.54
C LYS A 484 18.14 15.68 14.77
N VAL A 485 17.51 16.83 14.66
CA VAL A 485 17.33 17.75 15.79
C VAL A 485 15.84 18.00 15.94
N ALA A 486 15.33 17.90 17.16
CA ALA A 486 13.94 18.23 17.48
C ALA A 486 13.88 19.05 18.77
N VAL A 487 13.03 20.07 18.78
CA VAL A 487 12.77 20.91 19.95
C VAL A 487 11.32 20.72 20.37
N ASN A 488 11.12 20.40 21.64
CA ASN A 488 9.81 20.32 22.27
C ASN A 488 9.55 21.63 23.02
N ILE A 489 8.57 22.43 22.54
CA ILE A 489 8.25 23.75 23.10
C ILE A 489 7.14 23.64 24.16
N ASN A 490 6.35 22.57 24.13
CA ASN A 490 5.22 22.37 25.02
C ASN A 490 5.56 21.41 26.15
N ARG A 491 5.74 21.97 27.32
CA ARG A 491 5.59 21.27 28.60
C ARG A 491 4.92 22.15 29.60
#